data_6591b663f895abbeb12f7da4247353c0
#
_entry.id   6591b663f895abbeb12f7da4247353c0
#
_cell.length_a   1.000
_cell.length_b   1.000
_cell.length_c   1.000
_cell.angle_alpha   90.00
_cell.angle_beta   90.00
_cell.angle_gamma   90.00
#
_symmetry.space_group_name_H-M   'P 1'
#
loop_
_entity.id
_entity.type
_entity.pdbx_description
1 polymer ?
#
loop_
_entity_poly.entity_id
_entity_poly.type
_entity_poly.pdbx_seq_one_letter_code
_entity_poly.pdbx_strand_id
1 'polypeptide(L)'
;MSKRDELPIPDPAKRDQNSFELVRVWVANKGQHVSLQVGVWEDPAAWGIMLADLAGHVANSYAQDAGLDPTEVRRRIAEGFTAEMSNQT
;
A
#
# COMPACT_ATOMS: atom_id res chain seq x y z
N MET A 1 6.34 -24.35 14.86
CA MET A 1 5.65 -23.72 13.73
C MET A 1 6.35 -22.41 13.36
N SER A 2 6.73 -22.27 12.14
CA SER A 2 7.39 -21.04 11.73
C SER A 2 6.36 -19.92 11.54
N LYS A 3 6.73 -18.74 11.95
CA LYS A 3 5.90 -17.56 11.77
C LYS A 3 6.05 -17.02 10.35
N ARG A 4 4.96 -16.53 9.81
CA ARG A 4 5.03 -15.69 8.62
C ARG A 4 5.62 -14.36 8.99
N ASP A 5 6.20 -13.71 8.02
CA ASP A 5 6.81 -12.40 8.20
C ASP A 5 5.75 -11.32 8.03
N GLU A 6 4.81 -11.31 8.96
CA GLU A 6 3.66 -10.40 8.93
C GLU A 6 3.99 -9.09 9.62
N LEU A 7 3.48 -8.00 9.05
CA LEU A 7 3.58 -6.69 9.68
C LEU A 7 2.55 -6.59 10.80
N PRO A 8 2.86 -5.80 11.83
CA PRO A 8 1.92 -5.62 12.94
C PRO A 8 0.69 -4.83 12.52
N ILE A 9 -0.41 -5.08 13.21
CA ILE A 9 -1.63 -4.30 13.03
C ILE A 9 -1.40 -2.93 13.68
N PRO A 10 -1.72 -1.81 12.99
CA PRO A 10 -1.56 -0.48 13.60
C PRO A 10 -2.42 -0.32 14.85
N ASP A 11 -1.90 0.42 15.83
CA ASP A 11 -2.58 0.59 17.11
C ASP A 11 -4.00 1.17 16.98
N PRO A 12 -4.24 2.18 16.12
CA PRO A 12 -5.63 2.67 15.96
C PRO A 12 -6.60 1.58 15.49
N ALA A 13 -6.14 0.66 14.64
CA ALA A 13 -6.98 -0.44 14.18
C ALA A 13 -7.29 -1.42 15.30
N LYS A 14 -6.33 -1.65 16.21
CA LYS A 14 -6.55 -2.53 17.35
C LYS A 14 -7.59 -1.97 18.30
N ARG A 15 -7.70 -0.65 18.40
CA ARG A 15 -8.61 0.02 19.32
C ARG A 15 -10.01 0.22 18.75
N ASP A 16 -10.16 0.16 17.44
CA ASP A 16 -11.44 0.39 16.78
C ASP A 16 -12.10 -0.95 16.48
N GLN A 17 -13.20 -1.22 17.17
CA GLN A 17 -13.94 -2.47 17.01
C GLN A 17 -14.50 -2.64 15.59
N ASN A 18 -14.69 -1.55 14.88
CA ASN A 18 -15.24 -1.58 13.51
C ASN A 18 -14.16 -1.59 12.44
N SER A 19 -12.89 -1.65 12.84
CA SER A 19 -11.81 -1.70 11.87
C SER A 19 -11.79 -3.04 11.14
N PHE A 20 -11.28 -3.01 9.93
CA PHE A 20 -11.09 -4.24 9.15
C PHE A 20 -9.87 -4.08 8.26
N GLU A 21 -9.29 -5.19 7.87
CA GLU A 21 -8.15 -5.18 6.96
C GLU A 21 -8.67 -4.99 5.55
N LEU A 22 -8.30 -3.88 4.93
CA LEU A 22 -8.77 -3.52 3.60
C LEU A 22 -8.10 -4.34 2.51
N VAL A 23 -6.78 -4.45 2.61
CA VAL A 23 -5.97 -5.13 1.60
C VAL A 23 -4.72 -5.67 2.26
N ARG A 24 -4.29 -6.84 1.81
CA ARG A 24 -3.04 -7.44 2.24
C ARG A 24 -2.27 -7.85 1.01
N VAL A 25 -1.02 -7.42 0.92
CA VAL A 25 -0.15 -7.72 -0.22
C VAL A 25 1.03 -8.52 0.28
N TRP A 26 1.25 -9.68 -0.32
CA TRP A 26 2.38 -10.55 -0.01
C TRP A 26 3.28 -10.70 -1.21
N VAL A 27 4.57 -10.78 -0.96
CA VAL A 27 5.53 -11.19 -1.98
C VAL A 27 5.87 -12.65 -1.72
N ALA A 28 5.53 -13.51 -2.65
CA ALA A 28 5.77 -14.95 -2.53
C ALA A 28 6.03 -15.53 -3.91
N ASN A 29 6.93 -16.49 -3.98
CA ASN A 29 7.30 -17.12 -5.25
C ASN A 29 7.68 -16.09 -6.31
N LYS A 30 8.38 -15.03 -5.89
CA LYS A 30 8.84 -13.94 -6.74
C LYS A 30 7.70 -13.14 -7.37
N GLY A 31 6.50 -13.22 -6.80
CA GLY A 31 5.34 -12.51 -7.32
C GLY A 31 4.54 -11.85 -6.23
N GLN A 32 3.60 -11.04 -6.63
CA GLN A 32 2.72 -10.32 -5.73
C GLN A 32 1.39 -11.06 -5.63
N HIS A 33 0.94 -11.26 -4.40
CA HIS A 33 -0.32 -11.95 -4.14
C HIS A 33 -1.15 -11.07 -3.21
N VAL A 34 -2.43 -10.92 -3.52
CA VAL A 34 -3.28 -9.92 -2.87
C VAL A 34 -4.54 -10.57 -2.34
N SER A 35 -4.88 -10.22 -1.09
CA SER A 35 -6.22 -10.43 -0.53
C SER A 35 -6.82 -9.05 -0.34
N LEU A 36 -8.09 -8.88 -0.71
CA LEU A 36 -8.71 -7.58 -0.54
C LEU A 36 -10.20 -7.71 -0.24
N GLN A 37 -10.72 -6.69 0.46
CA GLN A 37 -12.15 -6.55 0.69
C GLN A 37 -12.79 -5.96 -0.55
N VAL A 38 -13.71 -6.71 -1.16
CA VAL A 38 -14.43 -6.19 -2.33
C VAL A 38 -15.70 -5.48 -1.88
N GLY A 39 -16.17 -4.53 -2.68
CA GLY A 39 -17.43 -3.86 -2.42
C GLY A 39 -17.40 -2.81 -1.31
N VAL A 40 -16.21 -2.42 -0.85
CA VAL A 40 -16.09 -1.38 0.18
C VAL A 40 -16.51 -0.03 -0.36
N TRP A 41 -16.10 0.27 -1.59
CA TRP A 41 -16.46 1.54 -2.24
C TRP A 41 -17.10 1.25 -3.58
N GLU A 42 -18.18 1.99 -3.87
CA GLU A 42 -18.85 1.86 -5.17
C GLU A 42 -18.02 2.43 -6.30
N ASP A 43 -17.41 3.59 -6.06
CA ASP A 43 -16.61 4.27 -7.07
C ASP A 43 -15.14 3.80 -6.98
N PRO A 44 -14.63 3.14 -8.02
CA PRO A 44 -13.22 2.69 -8.01
C PRO A 44 -12.21 3.82 -7.79
N ALA A 45 -12.59 5.08 -8.04
CA ALA A 45 -11.69 6.21 -7.78
C ALA A 45 -11.25 6.28 -6.33
N ALA A 46 -12.07 5.77 -5.40
CA ALA A 46 -11.69 5.74 -3.98
C ALA A 46 -10.45 4.89 -3.75
N TRP A 47 -10.28 3.82 -4.52
CA TRP A 47 -9.06 3.02 -4.45
C TRP A 47 -7.83 3.83 -4.89
N GLY A 48 -8.00 4.68 -5.93
CA GLY A 48 -6.92 5.54 -6.37
C GLY A 48 -6.50 6.52 -5.29
N ILE A 49 -7.46 7.08 -4.57
CA ILE A 49 -7.17 7.98 -3.44
C ILE A 49 -6.39 7.24 -2.35
N MET A 50 -6.84 6.04 -2.00
CA MET A 50 -6.15 5.23 -0.99
C MET A 50 -4.72 4.91 -1.41
N LEU A 51 -4.53 4.55 -2.69
CA LEU A 51 -3.19 4.24 -3.19
C LEU A 51 -2.28 5.46 -3.16
N ALA A 52 -2.82 6.65 -3.45
CA ALA A 52 -2.05 7.89 -3.37
C ALA A 52 -1.62 8.19 -1.93
N ASP A 53 -2.54 7.99 -0.97
CA ASP A 53 -2.21 8.16 0.44
C ASP A 53 -1.13 7.16 0.87
N LEU A 54 -1.23 5.93 0.43
CA LEU A 54 -0.21 4.91 0.70
C LEU A 54 1.14 5.33 0.14
N ALA A 55 1.16 5.88 -1.08
CA ALA A 55 2.39 6.38 -1.68
C ALA A 55 3.04 7.45 -0.81
N GLY A 56 2.23 8.32 -0.19
CA GLY A 56 2.74 9.32 0.74
C GLY A 56 3.42 8.70 1.95
N HIS A 57 2.82 7.64 2.52
CA HIS A 57 3.43 6.94 3.65
C HIS A 57 4.76 6.28 3.23
N VAL A 58 4.81 5.69 2.06
CA VAL A 58 6.03 5.08 1.54
C VAL A 58 7.12 6.14 1.36
N ALA A 59 6.76 7.30 0.80
CA ALA A 59 7.73 8.39 0.61
C ALA A 59 8.29 8.89 1.93
N ASN A 60 7.44 9.01 2.96
CA ASN A 60 7.89 9.42 4.29
C ASN A 60 8.85 8.40 4.90
N SER A 61 8.61 7.13 4.65
CA SER A 61 9.48 6.05 5.10
C SER A 61 10.89 6.18 4.48
N TYR A 62 10.98 6.46 3.19
CA TYR A 62 12.25 6.71 2.54
C TYR A 62 12.97 7.93 3.12
N ALA A 63 12.20 8.97 3.44
CA ALA A 63 12.78 10.17 4.04
C ALA A 63 13.40 9.86 5.40
N GLN A 64 12.68 9.07 6.23
CA GLN A 64 13.15 8.73 7.58
C GLN A 64 14.33 7.77 7.54
N ASP A 65 14.29 6.78 6.67
CA ASP A 65 15.27 5.69 6.68
C ASP A 65 16.52 6.00 5.85
N ALA A 66 16.36 6.77 4.77
CA ALA A 66 17.46 7.01 3.83
C ALA A 66 17.73 8.49 3.58
N GLY A 67 16.99 9.39 4.21
CA GLY A 67 17.18 10.82 4.05
C GLY A 67 16.84 11.37 2.68
N LEU A 68 16.03 10.66 1.90
CA LEU A 68 15.64 11.10 0.57
C LEU A 68 14.53 12.13 0.65
N ASP A 69 14.45 13.01 -0.34
CA ASP A 69 13.40 14.01 -0.44
C ASP A 69 12.07 13.33 -0.73
N PRO A 70 11.07 13.42 0.17
CA PRO A 70 9.80 12.73 -0.05
C PRO A 70 9.06 13.18 -1.31
N THR A 71 9.23 14.42 -1.75
CA THR A 71 8.62 14.88 -3.00
C THR A 71 9.21 14.12 -4.20
N GLU A 72 10.52 13.94 -4.21
CA GLU A 72 11.19 13.18 -5.27
C GLU A 72 10.81 11.70 -5.22
N VAL A 73 10.68 11.14 -4.02
CA VAL A 73 10.26 9.74 -3.89
C VAL A 73 8.85 9.57 -4.44
N ARG A 74 7.92 10.47 -4.09
CA ARG A 74 6.55 10.40 -4.62
C ARG A 74 6.54 10.51 -6.13
N ARG A 75 7.38 11.37 -6.69
CA ARG A 75 7.47 11.52 -8.14
C ARG A 75 7.90 10.20 -8.81
N ARG A 76 8.91 9.54 -8.24
CA ARG A 76 9.36 8.26 -8.78
C ARG A 76 8.32 7.17 -8.63
N ILE A 77 7.60 7.14 -7.51
CA ILE A 77 6.50 6.19 -7.32
C ILE A 77 5.44 6.41 -8.39
N ALA A 78 5.09 7.68 -8.64
CA ALA A 78 4.09 8.01 -9.66
C ALA A 78 4.54 7.59 -11.05
N GLU A 79 5.83 7.74 -11.37
CA GLU A 79 6.37 7.29 -12.65
C GLU A 79 6.22 5.78 -12.82
N GLY A 80 6.59 5.02 -11.78
CA GLY A 80 6.45 3.57 -11.82
C GLY A 80 5.00 3.14 -11.94
N PHE A 81 4.12 3.79 -11.19
CA PHE A 81 2.70 3.52 -11.23
C PHE A 81 2.12 3.77 -12.63
N THR A 82 2.43 4.91 -13.21
CA THR A 82 1.92 5.29 -14.52
C THR A 82 2.41 4.31 -15.60
N ALA A 83 3.68 3.95 -15.53
CA ALA A 83 4.25 3.01 -16.49
C ALA A 83 3.56 1.65 -16.40
N GLU A 84 3.31 1.17 -15.19
CA GLU A 84 2.68 -0.13 -14.98
C GLU A 84 1.22 -0.10 -15.41
N MET A 85 0.50 0.99 -15.11
CA MET A 85 -0.89 1.14 -15.55
C MET A 85 -1.01 1.12 -17.05
N SER A 86 -0.03 1.68 -17.76
CA SER A 86 -0.02 1.70 -19.22
C SER A 86 0.27 0.32 -19.84
N ASN A 87 0.91 -0.57 -19.08
CA ASN A 87 1.27 -1.90 -19.54
C ASN A 87 0.25 -2.98 -19.20
N GLN A 88 -0.74 -2.66 -18.38
CA GLN A 88 -1.79 -3.62 -18.05
C GLN A 88 -2.78 -3.74 -19.18
N THR A 89 -3.21 -4.94 -19.46
CA THR A 89 -4.19 -5.21 -20.51
C THR A 89 -5.49 -5.74 -19.94
#